data_3e04bb6fb01605f0d140d79cfa481b51
#
_entry.id   3e04bb6fb01605f0d140d79cfa481b51
#
_cell.length_a   1.000
_cell.length_b   1.000
_cell.length_c   1.000
_cell.angle_alpha   90.00
_cell.angle_beta   90.00
_cell.angle_gamma   90.00
#
_symmetry.space_group_name_H-M   'P 1'
#
loop_
_entity.id
_entity.type
_entity.pdbx_description
1 polymer ?
#
loop_
_entity_poly.entity_id
_entity_poly.type
_entity_poly.pdbx_seq_one_letter_code
_entity_poly.pdbx_strand_id
1 'polypeptide(L)'
;MTVIPFPACRFTPADLVAFYRIALPKCSRGAWAAVARQTGRHHDRLLISLPGIEDPVFIFERDGSGRYRLWFREGGTRCIGSAATAEECLGVWHAAPVPRRSGAVPGR
;
A
#
# COMPACT_ATOMS: atom_id res chain seq x y z
N MET A 1 1.58 17.36 32.65
CA MET A 1 0.70 16.98 31.56
C MET A 1 1.38 15.97 30.64
N THR A 2 0.64 15.00 30.24
CA THR A 2 1.20 13.97 29.35
C THR A 2 0.89 14.28 27.91
N VAL A 3 1.93 14.32 27.10
CA VAL A 3 1.75 14.46 25.66
C VAL A 3 1.51 13.06 25.11
N ILE A 4 0.40 12.88 24.43
CA ILE A 4 0.09 11.60 23.81
C ILE A 4 0.68 11.62 22.42
N PRO A 5 1.70 10.80 22.16
CA PRO A 5 2.31 10.78 20.84
C PRO A 5 1.34 10.23 19.80
N PHE A 6 1.58 10.59 18.55
CA PHE A 6 0.82 10.03 17.45
C PHE A 6 0.96 8.50 17.49
N PRO A 7 -0.14 7.73 17.49
CA PRO A 7 -0.05 6.28 17.61
C PRO A 7 0.82 5.68 16.50
N ALA A 8 1.71 4.76 16.91
CA ALA A 8 2.63 4.13 15.97
C ALA A 8 1.91 3.38 14.84
N CYS A 9 0.68 2.93 15.10
CA CYS A 9 -0.09 2.19 14.11
C CYS A 9 -0.93 3.07 13.18
N ARG A 10 -0.79 4.40 13.27
CA ARG A 10 -1.57 5.30 12.40
C ARG A 10 -0.67 5.90 11.33
N PHE A 11 -1.21 6.01 10.11
CA PHE A 11 -0.50 6.71 9.05
C PHE A 11 -0.33 8.18 9.43
N THR A 12 0.86 8.70 9.22
CA THR A 12 1.13 10.12 9.37
C THR A 12 0.65 10.86 8.13
N PRO A 13 0.48 12.18 8.20
CA PRO A 13 0.16 12.94 7.00
C PRO A 13 1.17 12.72 5.87
N ALA A 14 2.46 12.58 6.21
CA ALA A 14 3.49 12.31 5.21
C ALA A 14 3.30 10.94 4.55
N ASP A 15 2.87 9.94 5.33
CA ASP A 15 2.59 8.61 4.81
C ASP A 15 1.47 8.69 3.78
N LEU A 16 0.40 9.43 4.09
CA LEU A 16 -0.74 9.57 3.20
C LEU A 16 -0.36 10.32 1.93
N VAL A 17 0.49 11.34 2.03
CA VAL A 17 0.98 12.05 0.86
C VAL A 17 1.77 11.10 -0.04
N ALA A 18 2.65 10.30 0.54
CA ALA A 18 3.44 9.33 -0.24
C ALA A 18 2.54 8.33 -0.95
N PHE A 19 1.53 7.82 -0.26
CA PHE A 19 0.59 6.86 -0.82
C PHE A 19 -0.24 7.49 -1.95
N TYR A 20 -0.86 8.63 -1.70
CA TYR A 20 -1.76 9.25 -2.68
C TYR A 20 -1.04 9.81 -3.89
N ARG A 21 0.26 10.08 -3.77
CA ARG A 21 1.08 10.46 -4.92
C ARG A 21 1.08 9.33 -5.96
N ILE A 22 0.96 8.08 -5.51
CA ILE A 22 0.86 6.91 -6.38
C ILE A 22 -0.61 6.66 -6.75
N ALA A 23 -1.49 6.74 -5.76
CA ALA A 23 -2.89 6.35 -5.92
C ALA A 23 -3.69 7.26 -6.85
N LEU A 24 -3.50 8.57 -6.74
CA LEU A 24 -4.31 9.50 -7.52
C LEU A 24 -4.18 9.30 -9.03
N PRO A 25 -2.96 9.17 -9.59
CA PRO A 25 -2.85 8.89 -11.02
C PRO A 25 -3.48 7.56 -11.41
N LYS A 26 -3.35 6.53 -10.55
CA LYS A 26 -3.91 5.21 -10.84
C LYS A 26 -5.43 5.23 -10.82
N CYS A 27 -6.02 5.95 -9.88
CA CYS A 27 -7.48 6.12 -9.83
C CYS A 27 -7.96 6.94 -11.03
N SER A 28 -7.22 7.99 -11.36
CA SER A 28 -7.57 8.87 -12.48
C SER A 28 -7.59 8.11 -13.81
N ARG A 29 -6.67 7.18 -14.00
CA ARG A 29 -6.59 6.37 -15.22
C ARG A 29 -7.56 5.18 -15.22
N GLY A 30 -8.25 4.96 -14.11
CA GLY A 30 -9.12 3.80 -13.99
C GLY A 30 -8.38 2.49 -13.67
N ALA A 31 -7.09 2.53 -13.37
CA ALA A 31 -6.34 1.34 -12.98
C ALA A 31 -6.79 0.85 -11.61
N TRP A 32 -7.10 1.78 -10.70
CA TRP A 32 -7.67 1.48 -9.39
C TRP A 32 -9.09 2.05 -9.36
N ALA A 33 -10.02 1.28 -8.79
CA ALA A 33 -11.41 1.71 -8.70
C ALA A 33 -11.67 2.58 -7.48
N ALA A 34 -11.08 2.23 -6.34
CA ALA A 34 -11.33 2.93 -5.09
C ALA A 34 -10.25 2.65 -4.06
N VAL A 35 -10.12 3.58 -3.11
CA VAL A 35 -9.27 3.41 -1.94
C VAL A 35 -10.13 3.72 -0.73
N ALA A 36 -10.15 2.81 0.25
CA ALA A 36 -10.91 3.00 1.49
C ALA A 36 -9.97 2.83 2.67
N ARG A 37 -10.15 3.65 3.69
CA ARG A 37 -9.33 3.57 4.90
C ARG A 37 -10.07 2.75 5.96
N GLN A 38 -9.36 1.82 6.58
CA GLN A 38 -9.88 1.02 7.67
C GLN A 38 -8.92 1.12 8.85
N THR A 39 -9.39 1.70 9.93
CA THR A 39 -8.59 1.93 11.13
C THR A 39 -9.00 0.95 12.22
N GLY A 40 -8.06 0.15 12.68
CA GLY A 40 -8.29 -0.76 13.78
C GLY A 40 -7.52 -0.33 15.01
N ARG A 41 -7.62 -1.13 16.07
CA ARG A 41 -6.95 -0.81 17.34
C ARG A 41 -5.43 -0.84 17.20
N HIS A 42 -4.91 -1.78 16.42
CA HIS A 42 -3.48 -2.01 16.29
C HIS A 42 -2.97 -1.89 14.86
N HIS A 43 -3.77 -1.26 14.00
CA HIS A 43 -3.36 -1.08 12.60
C HIS A 43 -4.11 0.06 11.95
N ASP A 44 -3.56 0.53 10.85
CA ASP A 44 -4.21 1.47 9.96
C ASP A 44 -4.00 0.91 8.55
N ARG A 45 -5.06 0.86 7.75
CA ARG A 45 -5.02 0.22 6.44
C ARG A 45 -5.66 1.07 5.37
N LEU A 46 -5.08 1.00 4.17
CA LEU A 46 -5.71 1.55 2.97
C LEU A 46 -6.00 0.36 2.06
N LEU A 47 -7.27 0.16 1.78
CA LEU A 47 -7.76 -0.96 0.99
C LEU A 47 -7.96 -0.49 -0.43
N ILE A 48 -7.27 -1.13 -1.37
CA ILE A 48 -7.28 -0.73 -2.77
C ILE A 48 -8.09 -1.74 -3.57
N SER A 49 -9.14 -1.25 -4.22
CA SER A 49 -10.02 -2.07 -5.05
C SER A 49 -9.72 -1.84 -6.52
N LEU A 50 -9.81 -2.90 -7.30
CA LEU A 50 -9.62 -2.83 -8.75
C LEU A 50 -10.97 -2.87 -9.45
N PRO A 51 -11.06 -2.32 -10.68
CA PRO A 51 -12.32 -2.34 -11.44
C PRO A 51 -12.80 -3.78 -11.67
N GLY A 52 -14.08 -4.02 -11.43
CA GLY A 52 -14.68 -5.33 -11.68
C GLY A 52 -14.41 -6.37 -10.64
N ILE A 53 -13.64 -6.04 -9.59
CA ILE A 53 -13.32 -6.97 -8.52
C ILE A 53 -13.89 -6.40 -7.22
N GLU A 54 -14.78 -7.16 -6.59
CA GLU A 54 -15.50 -6.67 -5.42
C GLU A 54 -14.61 -6.46 -4.20
N ASP A 55 -13.79 -7.45 -3.88
CA ASP A 55 -12.95 -7.37 -2.70
C ASP A 55 -11.66 -6.60 -2.96
N PRO A 56 -11.11 -5.92 -1.95
CA PRO A 56 -9.83 -5.24 -2.10
C PRO A 56 -8.73 -6.21 -2.51
N VAL A 57 -7.90 -5.78 -3.45
CA VAL A 57 -6.80 -6.59 -3.99
C VAL A 57 -5.48 -6.24 -3.31
N PHE A 58 -5.27 -4.97 -2.99
CA PHE A 58 -4.07 -4.55 -2.25
C PHE A 58 -4.46 -3.94 -0.92
N ILE A 59 -3.61 -4.15 0.08
CA ILE A 59 -3.78 -3.54 1.41
C ILE A 59 -2.45 -2.93 1.80
N PHE A 60 -2.42 -1.61 1.98
CA PHE A 60 -1.26 -0.93 2.52
C PHE A 60 -1.51 -0.70 4.00
N GLU A 61 -0.64 -1.23 4.86
CA GLU A 61 -0.87 -1.31 6.29
C GLU A 61 0.28 -0.73 7.09
N ARG A 62 -0.06 -0.06 8.18
CA ARG A 62 0.91 0.24 9.23
C ARG A 62 0.46 -0.51 10.47
N ASP A 63 1.34 -1.34 11.03
CA ASP A 63 0.97 -2.19 12.18
C ASP A 63 1.33 -1.53 13.52
N GLY A 64 1.05 -2.25 14.62
CA GLY A 64 1.25 -1.74 15.96
C GLY A 64 2.68 -1.40 16.31
N SER A 65 3.64 -1.96 15.58
CA SER A 65 5.06 -1.66 15.78
C SER A 65 5.49 -0.43 14.98
N GLY A 66 4.62 0.11 14.13
CA GLY A 66 4.94 1.23 13.26
C GLY A 66 5.54 0.80 11.94
N ARG A 67 5.61 -0.48 11.67
CA ARG A 67 6.16 -1.00 10.43
C ARG A 67 5.10 -1.02 9.35
N TYR A 68 5.52 -0.77 8.11
CA TYR A 68 4.64 -0.73 6.96
C TYR A 68 4.71 -2.04 6.20
N ARG A 69 3.54 -2.51 5.70
CA ARG A 69 3.45 -3.70 4.87
C ARG A 69 2.49 -3.46 3.74
N LEU A 70 2.78 -4.09 2.61
CA LEU A 70 1.91 -4.06 1.46
C LEU A 70 1.51 -5.49 1.15
N TRP A 71 0.21 -5.75 1.15
CA TRP A 71 -0.34 -7.08 0.95
C TRP A 71 -1.02 -7.15 -0.41
N PHE A 72 -0.89 -8.30 -1.05
CA PHE A 72 -1.58 -8.61 -2.30
C PHE A 72 -2.51 -9.79 -2.05
N ARG A 73 -3.77 -9.63 -2.44
CA ARG A 73 -4.80 -10.64 -2.21
C ARG A 73 -5.33 -11.16 -3.54
N GLU A 74 -4.83 -12.31 -3.96
CA GLU A 74 -5.31 -12.99 -5.15
C GLU A 74 -4.99 -14.46 -4.96
N GLY A 75 -6.01 -15.27 -4.69
CA GLY A 75 -5.81 -16.68 -4.38
C GLY A 75 -5.16 -16.89 -3.03
N GLY A 76 -5.28 -15.91 -2.14
CA GLY A 76 -4.65 -15.91 -0.82
C GLY A 76 -4.05 -14.54 -0.54
N THR A 77 -3.48 -14.35 0.62
CA THR A 77 -2.89 -13.07 1.02
C THR A 77 -1.38 -13.21 1.12
N ARG A 78 -0.67 -12.34 0.44
CA ARG A 78 0.79 -12.41 0.35
C ARG A 78 1.39 -11.04 0.59
N CYS A 79 2.43 -10.96 1.43
CA CYS A 79 3.15 -9.73 1.67
C CYS A 79 4.11 -9.48 0.50
N ILE A 80 3.91 -8.38 -0.20
CA ILE A 80 4.77 -8.03 -1.35
C ILE A 80 5.71 -6.88 -1.03
N GLY A 81 5.58 -6.25 0.12
CA GLY A 81 6.49 -5.21 0.56
C GLY A 81 6.41 -5.04 2.06
N SER A 82 7.55 -4.76 2.69
CA SER A 82 7.64 -4.53 4.12
C SER A 82 8.84 -3.63 4.37
N ALA A 83 8.65 -2.57 5.15
CA ALA A 83 9.73 -1.61 5.40
C ALA A 83 9.44 -0.78 6.64
N ALA A 84 10.47 -0.07 7.09
CA ALA A 84 10.36 0.82 8.24
C ALA A 84 9.73 2.17 7.86
N THR A 85 9.71 2.52 6.59
CA THR A 85 9.10 3.76 6.10
C THR A 85 8.07 3.47 5.03
N ALA A 86 7.10 4.38 4.90
CA ALA A 86 6.06 4.25 3.89
C ALA A 86 6.66 4.26 2.49
N GLU A 87 7.59 5.17 2.24
CA GLU A 87 8.19 5.30 0.92
C GLU A 87 8.93 4.04 0.48
N GLU A 88 9.67 3.42 1.39
CA GLU A 88 10.35 2.18 1.07
C GLU A 88 9.36 1.05 0.76
N CYS A 89 8.31 0.95 1.58
CA CYS A 89 7.30 -0.09 1.38
C CYS A 89 6.58 0.11 0.04
N LEU A 90 6.23 1.34 -0.29
CA LEU A 90 5.54 1.67 -1.53
C LEU A 90 6.46 1.60 -2.75
N GLY A 91 7.75 1.48 -2.51
CA GLY A 91 8.75 1.36 -3.58
C GLY A 91 8.52 0.16 -4.49
N VAL A 92 7.77 -0.84 -4.01
CA VAL A 92 7.37 -1.98 -4.83
C VAL A 92 6.67 -1.52 -6.11
N TRP A 93 5.86 -0.46 -6.01
CA TRP A 93 5.14 0.06 -7.17
C TRP A 93 5.99 0.98 -8.03
N HIS A 94 7.09 1.49 -7.50
CA HIS A 94 8.02 2.32 -8.26
C HIS A 94 9.08 1.48 -8.94
N ALA A 95 9.46 0.38 -8.33
CA ALA A 95 10.53 -0.49 -8.81
C ALA A 95 10.12 -1.33 -10.01
N ALA A 96 8.82 -1.38 -10.27
CA ALA A 96 8.33 -2.16 -11.39
C ALA A 96 8.71 -1.47 -12.68
N PRO A 97 9.51 -1.86 -13.44
CA PRO A 97 9.73 -1.63 -14.82
C PRO A 97 10.45 -2.75 -15.41
N VAL A 98 10.58 -2.67 -15.31
CA VAL A 98 11.06 -3.05 -15.80
C VAL A 98 10.89 -4.02 -16.47
N PRO A 99 11.13 -4.09 -16.77
CA PRO A 99 10.73 -4.89 -17.19
C PRO A 99 10.92 -5.81 -17.35
N ARG A 100 10.92 -5.67 -17.10
CA ARG A 100 10.87 -6.50 -16.89
C ARG A 100 10.73 -7.28 -17.26
N ARG A 101 10.95 -7.11 -17.58
CA ARG A 101 10.71 -7.86 -17.59
C ARG A 101 10.64 -8.58 -17.65
N SER A 102 10.71 -8.33 -18.03
CA SER A 102 10.55 -9.03 -17.99
C SER A 102 10.70 -9.59 -18.13
N GLY A 103 10.91 -9.42 -18.61
CA GLY A 103 10.80 -9.95 -18.63
C GLY A 103 11.05 -10.31 -18.99
N ALA A 104 11.12 -10.11 -19.27
CA ALA A 104 11.16 -10.46 -19.47
C ALA A 104 11.53 -10.89 -19.89
N VAL A 105 11.69 -10.73 -20.20
CA VAL A 105 11.80 -11.23 -20.39
C VAL A 105 12.18 -11.80 -20.71
N PRO A 106 12.36 -11.75 -21.15
CA PRO A 106 12.36 -12.29 -21.31
C PRO A 106 12.68 -12.98 -21.45
N GLY A 107 12.87 -12.94 -21.80
CA GLY A 107 12.83 -13.42 -21.65
C GLY A 107 13.13 -13.94 -21.81
N ARG A 108 13.35 -13.74 -22.01
CA ARG A 108 13.34 -14.05 -21.73
C ARG A 108 13.46 -14.51 -21.63
#